data_148d73223d0651202e1ab5a941321da5
#
_entry.id   148d73223d0651202e1ab5a941321da5
#
_cell.length_a   1.000
_cell.length_b   1.000
_cell.length_c   1.000
_cell.angle_alpha   90.00
_cell.angle_beta   90.00
_cell.angle_gamma   90.00
#
_symmetry.space_group_name_H-M   'P 1'
#
loop_
_entity.id
_entity.type
_entity.pdbx_description
1 polymer ?
#
loop_
_entity_poly.entity_id
_entity_poly.type
_entity_poly.pdbx_seq_one_letter_code
_entity_poly.pdbx_strand_id
1 'polypeptide(L)'
;MLYNPLTFCCCLFKQPMDSYLLMRGIRTLDVRMQRHGENALKVAKMLEDHPLVDKTFYPGLQSHPDNSGDDGCLVKDAFRAGRDCAEDASSMPQTYGGMIAFIVKGEGDVALERAKRVCEGLRVVNLAVSLGSVESLVEHPASMTHAMIPREDRIAG
;
A
#
# COMPACT_ATOMS: atom_id res chain seq x y z
N MET A 1 -0.14 6.81 33.59
CA MET A 1 -1.26 6.61 32.67
C MET A 1 -0.76 6.95 31.27
N LEU A 2 -0.39 5.95 30.50
CA LEU A 2 0.14 6.15 29.14
C LEU A 2 -1.05 6.45 28.20
N TYR A 3 -1.12 7.69 27.77
CA TYR A 3 -2.09 8.12 26.76
C TYR A 3 -1.74 7.44 25.43
N ASN A 4 -2.55 6.49 24.99
CA ASN A 4 -2.39 5.88 23.70
C ASN A 4 -2.87 6.88 22.63
N PRO A 5 -2.00 7.34 21.71
CA PRO A 5 -2.37 8.32 20.67
C PRO A 5 -3.51 7.84 19.76
N LEU A 6 -3.70 6.53 19.59
CA LEU A 6 -4.83 5.96 18.85
C LEU A 6 -6.16 6.21 19.56
N THR A 7 -6.19 6.16 20.89
CA THR A 7 -7.40 6.45 21.68
C THR A 7 -7.79 7.92 21.58
N PHE A 8 -6.81 8.81 21.48
CA PHE A 8 -7.04 10.25 21.32
C PHE A 8 -7.63 10.56 19.92
N CYS A 9 -7.10 9.93 18.88
CA CYS A 9 -7.61 10.12 17.51
C CYS A 9 -9.05 9.63 17.35
N CYS A 10 -9.41 8.48 17.91
CA CYS A 10 -10.78 7.96 17.86
C CYS A 10 -11.78 8.74 18.72
N CYS A 11 -11.33 9.45 19.75
CA CYS A 11 -12.21 10.25 20.62
C CYS A 11 -12.57 11.61 20.05
N LEU A 12 -11.84 12.13 19.06
CA LEU A 12 -12.11 13.42 18.41
C LEU A 12 -13.28 13.35 17.40
N PHE A 13 -13.61 12.16 16.88
CA PHE A 13 -14.67 11.96 15.90
C PHE A 13 -16.01 11.53 16.53
N LYS A 14 -16.51 12.29 17.51
CA LYS A 14 -17.82 12.00 18.13
C LYS A 14 -18.98 12.82 17.58
N GLN A 15 -18.80 13.47 16.45
CA GLN A 15 -19.92 14.17 15.82
C GLN A 15 -20.79 13.19 15.03
N PRO A 16 -22.12 13.30 15.11
CA PRO A 16 -23.03 12.41 14.39
C PRO A 16 -22.79 12.37 12.88
N MET A 17 -22.40 13.49 12.28
CA MET A 17 -22.12 13.59 10.86
C MET A 17 -20.86 12.82 10.46
N ASP A 18 -19.77 12.91 11.25
CA ASP A 18 -18.53 12.18 11.00
C ASP A 18 -18.77 10.67 11.09
N SER A 19 -19.52 10.23 12.11
CA SER A 19 -19.90 8.83 12.27
C SER A 19 -20.76 8.33 11.11
N TYR A 20 -21.68 9.14 10.62
CA TYR A 20 -22.50 8.80 9.45
C TYR A 20 -21.63 8.65 8.19
N LEU A 21 -20.70 9.58 7.93
CA LEU A 21 -19.79 9.53 6.78
C LEU A 21 -18.87 8.32 6.84
N LEU A 22 -18.35 8.00 8.03
CA LEU A 22 -17.53 6.80 8.24
C LEU A 22 -18.32 5.53 7.93
N MET A 23 -19.51 5.39 8.52
CA MET A 23 -20.38 4.24 8.27
C MET A 23 -20.74 4.11 6.79
N ARG A 24 -21.00 5.22 6.11
CA ARG A 24 -21.27 5.24 4.67
C ARG A 24 -20.06 4.76 3.87
N GLY A 25 -18.86 5.19 4.23
CA GLY A 25 -17.60 4.77 3.57
C GLY A 25 -17.31 3.28 3.76
N ILE A 26 -17.55 2.73 4.94
CA ILE A 26 -17.31 1.32 5.26
C ILE A 26 -18.22 0.40 4.44
N ARG A 27 -19.43 0.78 4.12
CA ARG A 27 -20.39 -0.07 3.37
C ARG A 27 -19.89 -0.53 2.00
N THR A 28 -18.98 0.20 1.39
CA THR A 28 -18.39 -0.14 0.08
C THR A 28 -16.94 -0.58 0.19
N LEU A 29 -16.40 -0.74 1.40
CA LEU A 29 -14.99 -1.00 1.61
C LEU A 29 -14.58 -2.34 1.03
N ASP A 30 -15.36 -3.39 1.27
CA ASP A 30 -15.09 -4.73 0.78
C ASP A 30 -14.93 -4.76 -0.75
N VAL A 31 -15.94 -4.25 -1.48
CA VAL A 31 -15.92 -4.19 -2.95
C VAL A 31 -14.74 -3.37 -3.47
N ARG A 32 -14.42 -2.24 -2.82
CA ARG A 32 -13.27 -1.42 -3.19
C ARG A 32 -11.96 -2.16 -2.96
N MET A 33 -11.79 -2.80 -1.81
CA MET A 33 -10.56 -3.54 -1.48
C MET A 33 -10.34 -4.74 -2.38
N GLN A 34 -11.39 -5.45 -2.77
CA GLN A 34 -11.30 -6.50 -3.77
C GLN A 34 -10.75 -5.94 -5.09
N ARG A 35 -11.34 -4.86 -5.60
CA ARG A 35 -10.89 -4.25 -6.86
C ARG A 35 -9.47 -3.68 -6.76
N HIS A 36 -9.13 -3.06 -5.63
CA HIS A 36 -7.76 -2.58 -5.38
C HIS A 36 -6.75 -3.74 -5.47
N GLY A 37 -7.02 -4.87 -4.81
CA GLY A 37 -6.13 -6.03 -4.82
C GLY A 37 -5.98 -6.66 -6.21
N GLU A 38 -7.08 -6.83 -6.95
CA GLU A 38 -7.06 -7.32 -8.34
C GLU A 38 -6.21 -6.44 -9.25
N ASN A 39 -6.38 -5.12 -9.16
CA ASN A 39 -5.64 -4.16 -9.96
C ASN A 39 -4.17 -4.12 -9.55
N ALA A 40 -3.90 -4.10 -8.24
CA ALA A 40 -2.54 -4.08 -7.70
C ALA A 40 -1.73 -5.30 -8.13
N LEU A 41 -2.33 -6.50 -8.11
CA LEU A 41 -1.66 -7.71 -8.58
C LEU A 41 -1.27 -7.64 -10.06
N LYS A 42 -2.14 -7.08 -10.92
CA LYS A 42 -1.83 -6.89 -12.34
C LYS A 42 -0.70 -5.89 -12.56
N VAL A 43 -0.75 -4.76 -11.84
CA VAL A 43 0.30 -3.73 -11.91
C VAL A 43 1.61 -4.25 -11.34
N ALA A 44 1.59 -4.97 -10.22
CA ALA A 44 2.79 -5.53 -9.61
C ALA A 44 3.50 -6.53 -10.54
N LYS A 45 2.75 -7.43 -11.21
CA LYS A 45 3.31 -8.34 -12.23
C LYS A 45 3.92 -7.58 -13.41
N MET A 46 3.22 -6.57 -13.92
CA MET A 46 3.74 -5.74 -15.00
C MET A 46 5.05 -5.03 -14.60
N LEU A 47 5.13 -4.53 -13.38
CA LEU A 47 6.35 -3.88 -12.85
C LEU A 47 7.48 -4.89 -12.65
N GLU A 48 7.19 -6.09 -12.18
CA GLU A 48 8.17 -7.16 -11.99
C GLU A 48 8.84 -7.56 -13.33
N ASP A 49 8.05 -7.62 -14.40
CA ASP A 49 8.54 -7.96 -15.75
C ASP A 49 9.18 -6.76 -16.48
N HIS A 50 9.11 -5.55 -15.92
CA HIS A 50 9.53 -4.35 -16.63
C HIS A 50 11.05 -4.18 -16.62
N PRO A 51 11.71 -3.98 -17.80
CA PRO A 51 13.17 -3.96 -17.92
C PRO A 51 13.88 -2.85 -17.14
N LEU A 52 13.20 -1.74 -16.83
CA LEU A 52 13.74 -0.60 -16.07
C LEU A 52 13.42 -0.65 -14.56
N VAL A 53 12.69 -1.66 -14.11
CA VAL A 53 12.44 -1.92 -12.69
C VAL A 53 13.46 -2.91 -12.18
N ASP A 54 14.04 -2.64 -11.04
CA ASP A 54 15.02 -3.50 -10.38
C ASP A 54 14.30 -4.49 -9.45
N LYS A 55 13.41 -3.98 -8.62
CA LYS A 55 12.68 -4.79 -7.65
C LYS A 55 11.26 -4.24 -7.44
N THR A 56 10.30 -5.16 -7.31
CA THR A 56 8.91 -4.84 -6.97
C THR A 56 8.55 -5.51 -5.65
N PHE A 57 7.93 -4.76 -4.75
CA PHE A 57 7.46 -5.23 -3.45
C PHE A 57 5.94 -5.20 -3.44
N TYR A 58 5.34 -6.36 -3.49
CA TYR A 58 3.90 -6.54 -3.32
C TYR A 58 3.62 -7.91 -2.70
N PRO A 59 2.91 -7.99 -1.58
CA PRO A 59 2.72 -9.26 -0.87
C PRO A 59 2.04 -10.37 -1.67
N GLY A 60 1.33 -10.02 -2.74
CA GLY A 60 0.70 -10.96 -3.67
C GLY A 60 1.64 -11.56 -4.72
N LEU A 61 2.91 -11.12 -4.83
CA LEU A 61 3.90 -11.71 -5.72
C LEU A 61 4.60 -12.89 -5.05
N GLN A 62 4.91 -13.91 -5.81
CA GLN A 62 5.68 -15.08 -5.32
C GLN A 62 7.13 -14.71 -4.95
N SER A 63 7.67 -13.67 -5.58
CA SER A 63 9.01 -13.13 -5.31
C SER A 63 9.11 -12.33 -4.00
N HIS A 64 7.97 -11.99 -3.38
CA HIS A 64 7.98 -11.24 -2.12
C HIS A 64 8.48 -12.13 -0.97
N PRO A 65 9.41 -11.64 -0.12
CA PRO A 65 10.01 -12.45 0.94
C PRO A 65 8.98 -13.06 1.89
N ASP A 66 7.90 -12.34 2.18
CA ASP A 66 6.83 -12.79 3.08
C ASP A 66 5.76 -13.64 2.37
N ASN A 67 5.87 -13.88 1.07
CA ASN A 67 5.00 -14.77 0.30
C ASN A 67 5.64 -16.13 0.01
N SER A 68 6.70 -16.49 0.71
CA SER A 68 7.30 -17.82 0.63
C SER A 68 6.25 -18.87 1.04
N GLY A 69 5.78 -19.61 0.07
CA GLY A 69 4.64 -20.53 -0.02
C GLY A 69 4.30 -21.47 1.13
N ASP A 70 5.02 -21.49 2.22
CA ASP A 70 4.80 -22.28 3.41
C ASP A 70 4.19 -21.45 4.56
N ASP A 71 3.62 -22.15 5.52
CA ASP A 71 2.76 -21.71 6.62
C ASP A 71 3.26 -20.58 7.56
N GLY A 72 4.25 -19.80 7.17
CA GLY A 72 4.85 -18.72 7.96
C GLY A 72 4.74 -17.31 7.37
N CYS A 73 3.88 -17.08 6.38
CA CYS A 73 3.69 -15.75 5.80
C CYS A 73 2.85 -14.88 6.73
N LEU A 74 3.47 -13.93 7.44
CA LEU A 74 2.81 -12.98 8.35
C LEU A 74 1.61 -12.27 7.71
N VAL A 75 1.66 -12.02 6.40
CA VAL A 75 0.56 -11.39 5.67
C VAL A 75 -0.61 -12.35 5.50
N LYS A 76 -0.36 -13.63 5.19
CA LYS A 76 -1.42 -14.65 5.11
C LYS A 76 -2.05 -14.89 6.49
N ASP A 77 -1.25 -14.89 7.55
CA ASP A 77 -1.73 -15.10 8.92
C ASP A 77 -2.54 -13.91 9.43
N ALA A 78 -2.12 -12.67 9.12
CA ALA A 78 -2.91 -11.48 9.43
C ALA A 78 -4.27 -11.48 8.71
N PHE A 79 -4.30 -11.91 7.44
CA PHE A 79 -5.55 -12.06 6.70
C PHE A 79 -6.39 -13.26 7.17
N ARG A 80 -5.76 -14.37 7.61
CA ARG A 80 -6.45 -15.50 8.26
C ARG A 80 -7.08 -15.06 9.58
N ALA A 81 -6.35 -14.38 10.45
CA ALA A 81 -6.87 -13.91 11.73
C ALA A 81 -8.09 -12.98 11.55
N GLY A 82 -8.10 -12.14 10.52
CA GLY A 82 -9.28 -11.35 10.16
C GLY A 82 -10.46 -12.17 9.65
N ARG A 83 -10.22 -13.36 9.05
CA ARG A 83 -11.25 -14.27 8.57
C ARG A 83 -11.86 -15.13 9.67
N ASP A 84 -11.08 -15.53 10.67
CA ASP A 84 -11.55 -16.37 11.78
C ASP A 84 -12.61 -15.65 12.63
N CYS A 85 -12.75 -14.34 12.46
CA CYS A 85 -13.82 -13.53 13.07
C CYS A 85 -15.10 -13.44 12.21
N ALA A 86 -15.10 -13.97 10.98
CA ALA A 86 -16.26 -13.94 10.08
C ALA A 86 -16.83 -15.34 9.89
N GLU A 87 -18.13 -15.51 10.12
CA GLU A 87 -18.82 -16.81 9.98
C GLU A 87 -18.75 -17.40 8.55
N ASP A 88 -18.37 -16.60 7.53
CA ASP A 88 -18.23 -16.99 6.12
C ASP A 88 -16.83 -16.66 5.55
N ALA A 89 -15.78 -17.03 6.25
CA ALA A 89 -14.38 -16.77 5.85
C ALA A 89 -13.99 -17.39 4.49
N SER A 90 -14.71 -18.39 4.02
CA SER A 90 -14.45 -19.07 2.74
C SER A 90 -14.88 -18.25 1.51
N SER A 91 -15.74 -17.25 1.68
CA SER A 91 -16.29 -16.43 0.59
C SER A 91 -15.52 -15.11 0.38
N MET A 92 -14.63 -14.72 1.31
CA MET A 92 -13.86 -13.49 1.15
C MET A 92 -12.72 -13.68 0.15
N PRO A 93 -12.63 -12.85 -0.89
CA PRO A 93 -11.53 -12.90 -1.84
C PRO A 93 -10.20 -12.61 -1.13
N GLN A 94 -9.20 -13.43 -1.41
CA GLN A 94 -7.85 -13.19 -0.92
C GLN A 94 -7.27 -11.97 -1.64
N THR A 95 -7.27 -10.82 -1.00
CA THR A 95 -6.64 -9.61 -1.52
C THR A 95 -5.51 -9.17 -0.60
N TYR A 96 -4.40 -8.79 -1.20
CA TYR A 96 -3.23 -8.24 -0.51
C TYR A 96 -3.24 -6.71 -0.46
N GLY A 97 -4.40 -6.09 -0.72
CA GLY A 97 -4.56 -4.65 -0.74
C GLY A 97 -4.05 -3.98 -2.02
N GLY A 98 -3.97 -2.66 -1.99
CA GLY A 98 -3.63 -1.84 -3.15
C GLY A 98 -2.26 -1.16 -3.11
N MET A 99 -1.41 -1.48 -2.13
CA MET A 99 -0.10 -0.84 -1.94
C MET A 99 1.00 -1.61 -2.65
N ILE A 100 1.74 -0.93 -3.54
CA ILE A 100 2.88 -1.49 -4.28
C ILE A 100 4.06 -0.55 -4.08
N ALA A 101 5.23 -1.09 -3.79
CA ALA A 101 6.48 -0.35 -3.85
C ALA A 101 7.39 -0.96 -4.92
N PHE A 102 8.18 -0.14 -5.60
CA PHE A 102 9.13 -0.62 -6.59
C PHE A 102 10.36 0.27 -6.66
N ILE A 103 11.46 -0.31 -7.07
CA ILE A 103 12.75 0.35 -7.25
C ILE A 103 13.06 0.38 -8.75
N VAL A 104 13.38 1.56 -9.27
CA VAL A 104 13.85 1.72 -10.66
C VAL A 104 15.34 1.42 -10.76
N LYS A 105 15.77 0.80 -11.86
CA LYS A 105 17.18 0.51 -12.11
C LYS A 105 18.01 1.80 -12.22
N GLY A 106 19.16 1.80 -11.59
CA GLY A 106 20.14 2.89 -11.59
C GLY A 106 20.81 3.04 -10.24
N GLU A 107 21.83 3.86 -10.19
CA GLU A 107 22.56 4.15 -8.96
C GLU A 107 22.56 5.66 -8.69
N GLY A 108 22.58 6.01 -7.40
CA GLY A 108 22.73 7.38 -6.95
C GLY A 108 21.69 8.35 -7.54
N ASP A 109 22.18 9.45 -8.09
CA ASP A 109 21.35 10.53 -8.61
C ASP A 109 20.64 10.16 -9.92
N VAL A 110 21.19 9.22 -10.69
CA VAL A 110 20.57 8.73 -11.93
C VAL A 110 19.27 7.98 -11.62
N ALA A 111 19.29 7.13 -10.60
CA ALA A 111 18.08 6.43 -10.14
C ALA A 111 17.03 7.41 -9.59
N LEU A 112 17.47 8.41 -8.82
CA LEU A 112 16.62 9.44 -8.26
C LEU A 112 15.87 10.22 -9.35
N GLU A 113 16.60 10.74 -10.34
CA GLU A 113 16.02 11.49 -11.45
C GLU A 113 15.11 10.62 -12.34
N ARG A 114 15.47 9.35 -12.53
CA ARG A 114 14.63 8.40 -13.25
C ARG A 114 13.31 8.17 -12.51
N ALA A 115 13.33 7.96 -11.20
CA ALA A 115 12.14 7.78 -10.39
C ALA A 115 11.21 9.00 -10.44
N LYS A 116 11.76 10.21 -10.34
CA LYS A 116 10.98 11.45 -10.50
C LYS A 116 10.31 11.53 -11.87
N ARG A 117 11.05 11.26 -12.94
CA ARG A 117 10.49 11.29 -14.30
C ARG A 117 9.39 10.24 -14.49
N VAL A 118 9.50 9.09 -13.86
CA VAL A 118 8.40 8.09 -13.86
C VAL A 118 7.17 8.67 -13.21
N CYS A 119 7.29 9.22 -12.00
CA CYS A 119 6.15 9.80 -11.28
C CYS A 119 5.50 10.97 -12.02
N GLU A 120 6.31 11.86 -12.63
CA GLU A 120 5.83 13.02 -13.39
C GLU A 120 5.24 12.66 -14.75
N GLY A 121 5.69 11.53 -15.34
CA GLY A 121 5.23 11.05 -16.65
C GLY A 121 3.91 10.31 -16.64
N LEU A 122 3.41 9.91 -15.49
CA LEU A 122 2.15 9.18 -15.37
C LEU A 122 0.96 10.11 -15.63
N ARG A 123 0.02 9.67 -16.48
CA ARG A 123 -1.17 10.46 -16.86
C ARG A 123 -2.44 10.02 -16.14
N VAL A 124 -2.50 8.78 -15.72
CA VAL A 124 -3.69 8.18 -15.08
C VAL A 124 -3.53 8.12 -13.56
N VAL A 125 -2.30 7.96 -13.11
CA VAL A 125 -1.95 7.90 -11.69
C VAL A 125 -1.51 9.30 -11.25
N ASN A 126 -2.14 9.83 -10.21
CA ASN A 126 -1.84 11.17 -9.70
C ASN A 126 -0.63 11.15 -8.77
N LEU A 127 0.26 12.12 -8.92
CA LEU A 127 1.37 12.33 -7.99
C LEU A 127 0.85 13.01 -6.72
N ALA A 128 0.60 12.23 -5.70
CA ALA A 128 0.05 12.71 -4.43
C ALA A 128 0.27 11.71 -3.29
N VAL A 129 0.29 12.22 -2.07
CA VAL A 129 0.36 11.46 -0.83
C VAL A 129 -1.03 11.39 -0.23
N SER A 130 -1.68 10.22 -0.33
CA SER A 130 -2.97 9.95 0.31
C SER A 130 -3.25 8.45 0.32
N LEU A 131 -4.23 8.04 1.11
CA LEU A 131 -4.72 6.66 1.20
C LEU A 131 -6.24 6.63 1.30
N GLY A 132 -6.84 5.51 0.88
CA GLY A 132 -8.27 5.23 1.05
C GLY A 132 -9.17 5.78 -0.04
N SER A 133 -8.64 6.48 -1.03
CA SER A 133 -9.39 6.96 -2.20
C SER A 133 -9.62 5.85 -3.24
N VAL A 134 -10.42 6.15 -4.24
CA VAL A 134 -10.65 5.29 -5.41
C VAL A 134 -9.69 5.60 -6.56
N GLU A 135 -9.01 6.74 -6.51
CA GLU A 135 -7.99 7.12 -7.46
C GLU A 135 -6.69 6.36 -7.23
N SER A 136 -5.96 6.11 -8.31
CA SER A 136 -4.61 5.58 -8.24
C SER A 136 -3.62 6.70 -7.99
N LEU A 137 -2.76 6.52 -6.99
CA LEU A 137 -1.78 7.51 -6.57
C LEU A 137 -0.38 6.92 -6.64
N VAL A 138 0.60 7.79 -6.85
CA VAL A 138 2.03 7.48 -6.77
C VAL A 138 2.74 8.56 -5.96
N GLU A 139 3.73 8.16 -5.19
CA GLU A 139 4.66 9.09 -4.56
C GLU A 139 6.10 8.67 -4.80
N HIS A 140 7.00 9.64 -4.73
CA HIS A 140 8.43 9.41 -4.65
C HIS A 140 8.91 9.77 -3.24
N PRO A 141 9.03 8.79 -2.32
CA PRO A 141 9.26 9.07 -0.90
C PRO A 141 10.48 9.95 -0.64
N ALA A 142 11.58 9.69 -1.36
CA ALA A 142 12.83 10.41 -1.17
C ALA A 142 12.76 11.93 -1.47
N SER A 143 11.84 12.38 -2.32
CA SER A 143 11.64 13.81 -2.61
C SER A 143 10.36 14.40 -2.03
N MET A 144 9.50 13.58 -1.42
CA MET A 144 8.20 13.97 -0.86
C MET A 144 8.17 13.70 0.65
N THR A 145 7.61 12.60 1.08
CA THR A 145 7.39 12.30 2.51
C THR A 145 8.67 12.13 3.33
N HIS A 146 9.74 11.63 2.73
CA HIS A 146 11.03 11.39 3.39
C HIS A 146 12.13 12.40 2.98
N ALA A 147 11.76 13.51 2.34
CA ALA A 147 12.71 14.54 1.91
C ALA A 147 13.50 15.16 3.07
N MET A 148 12.90 15.20 4.27
CA MET A 148 13.54 15.74 5.48
C MET A 148 14.55 14.78 6.12
N ILE A 149 14.54 13.49 5.74
CA ILE A 149 15.45 12.48 6.28
C ILE A 149 16.78 12.56 5.52
N PRO A 150 17.94 12.65 6.20
CA PRO A 150 19.24 12.64 5.56
C PRO A 150 19.41 11.43 4.63
N ARG A 151 20.11 11.62 3.52
CA ARG A 151 20.28 10.57 2.50
C ARG A 151 20.93 9.31 3.07
N GLU A 152 21.88 9.47 3.98
CA GLU A 152 22.59 8.37 4.63
C GLU A 152 21.65 7.47 5.41
N ASP A 153 20.73 8.07 6.17
CA ASP A 153 19.74 7.35 6.95
C ASP A 153 18.70 6.65 6.09
N ARG A 154 18.35 7.24 4.92
CA ARG A 154 17.41 6.63 3.96
C ARG A 154 17.98 5.43 3.23
N ILE A 155 19.31 5.30 3.13
CA ILE A 155 19.98 4.19 2.46
C ILE A 155 20.25 3.06 3.46
N ALA A 156 20.39 3.39 4.75
CA ALA A 156 20.68 2.42 5.81
C ALA A 156 19.45 1.59 6.27
N GLY A 157 18.23 2.05 6.05
CA GLY A 157 16.97 1.39 6.41
C GLY A 157 16.28 0.79 5.22
#